data_ee633823f6712b19de0ffe43a4dc43d3
#
_entry.id   ee633823f6712b19de0ffe43a4dc43d3
#
_cell.length_a   1.000
_cell.length_b   1.000
_cell.length_c   1.000
_cell.angle_alpha   90.00
_cell.angle_beta   90.00
_cell.angle_gamma   90.00
#
_symmetry.space_group_name_H-M   'P 1'
#
loop_
_entity.id
_entity.type
_entity.pdbx_description
1 polymer ?
#
loop_
_entity_poly.entity_id
_entity_poly.type
_entity_poly.pdbx_seq_one_letter_code
_entity_poly.pdbx_strand_id
1 'polypeptide(L)'
;CFYTVTAVHAWFGQIWDPAQYQGLDATAYLETTFPEDAAAIRWLNEHVTGDPVVLEANGDSYSDYERVSAMTGLPTVLGWYVHEWLWRGDTGALNERAQEVEAIYTSTNQEDVKKLLEKYQVRYIFVGAREREKYAALNESMLQSLGNIVFSDEQSQTYVLQVAFSGQ
;
A
#
# COMPACT_ATOMS: atom_id res chain seq x y z
N CYS A 1 29.91 27.48 14.44
CA CYS A 1 28.47 27.31 14.64
C CYS A 1 27.62 28.21 13.71
N PHE A 2 28.09 29.40 13.31
CA PHE A 2 27.31 30.34 12.49
C PHE A 2 27.08 29.83 11.06
N TYR A 3 28.07 29.16 10.47
CA TYR A 3 27.99 28.64 9.09
C TYR A 3 27.03 27.44 8.95
N THR A 4 26.89 26.62 9.97
CA THR A 4 25.97 25.49 9.95
C THR A 4 24.51 25.96 10.04
N VAL A 5 24.22 26.96 10.86
CA VAL A 5 22.86 27.52 10.98
C VAL A 5 22.44 28.26 9.72
N THR A 6 23.35 29.05 9.10
CA THR A 6 23.05 29.73 7.83
C THR A 6 22.95 28.79 6.65
N ALA A 7 23.76 27.73 6.58
CA ALA A 7 23.65 26.71 5.53
C ALA A 7 22.35 25.92 5.66
N VAL A 8 21.99 25.52 6.86
CA VAL A 8 20.69 24.86 7.13
C VAL A 8 19.53 25.79 6.83
N HIS A 9 19.61 27.06 7.22
CA HIS A 9 18.54 28.03 6.93
C HIS A 9 18.44 28.37 5.43
N ALA A 10 19.59 28.51 4.73
CA ALA A 10 19.58 28.79 3.28
C ALA A 10 19.13 27.59 2.46
N TRP A 11 19.47 26.36 2.88
CA TRP A 11 19.12 25.15 2.19
C TRP A 11 17.69 24.67 2.51
N PHE A 12 17.30 24.72 3.79
CA PHE A 12 15.98 24.27 4.24
C PHE A 12 14.95 25.40 4.38
N GLY A 13 15.38 26.66 4.43
CA GLY A 13 14.45 27.81 4.55
C GLY A 13 13.52 28.01 3.36
N GLN A 14 13.84 27.40 2.20
CA GLN A 14 12.93 27.35 1.05
C GLN A 14 12.06 26.09 1.01
N ILE A 15 12.45 25.05 1.74
CA ILE A 15 11.78 23.75 1.75
C ILE A 15 11.05 23.54 3.09
N TRP A 16 11.56 24.14 4.16
CA TRP A 16 11.04 23.98 5.50
C TRP A 16 10.80 25.33 6.16
N ASP A 17 9.55 25.74 6.18
CA ASP A 17 9.11 26.90 6.96
C ASP A 17 8.77 26.41 8.38
N PRO A 18 9.54 26.85 9.41
CA PRO A 18 9.24 26.49 10.81
C PRO A 18 7.86 26.91 11.28
N ALA A 19 7.26 27.93 10.63
CA ALA A 19 5.90 28.37 10.94
C ALA A 19 4.81 27.39 10.43
N GLN A 20 5.17 26.53 9.48
CA GLN A 20 4.30 25.48 8.93
C GLN A 20 4.57 24.10 9.55
N TYR A 21 5.54 24.02 10.48
CA TYR A 21 5.86 22.78 11.13
C TYR A 21 4.70 22.30 12.02
N GLN A 22 4.08 21.19 11.62
CA GLN A 22 2.94 20.57 12.31
C GLN A 22 3.32 19.41 13.21
N GLY A 23 4.60 19.28 13.55
CA GLY A 23 5.10 18.16 14.34
C GLY A 23 5.59 17.00 13.45
N LEU A 24 5.81 15.83 14.09
CA LEU A 24 6.20 14.59 13.42
C LEU A 24 4.99 13.67 13.21
N ASP A 25 3.78 14.23 13.22
CA ASP A 25 2.56 13.46 13.02
C ASP A 25 2.37 13.15 11.53
N ALA A 26 2.62 11.90 11.16
CA ALA A 26 2.42 11.41 9.79
C ALA A 26 0.93 11.34 9.40
N THR A 27 -0.02 11.40 10.35
CA THR A 27 -1.45 11.33 10.05
C THR A 27 -1.93 12.57 9.31
N ALA A 28 -1.38 13.75 9.63
CA ALA A 28 -1.68 14.99 8.92
C ALA A 28 -1.22 14.95 7.45
N TYR A 29 -0.06 14.33 7.19
CA TYR A 29 0.42 14.09 5.83
C TYR A 29 -0.51 13.13 5.07
N LEU A 30 -0.93 12.05 5.72
CA LEU A 30 -1.82 11.05 5.13
C LEU A 30 -3.15 11.67 4.70
N GLU A 31 -3.79 12.48 5.56
CA GLU A 31 -5.05 13.16 5.28
C GLU A 31 -4.94 14.19 4.14
N THR A 32 -3.77 14.79 3.98
CA THR A 32 -3.53 15.79 2.93
C THR A 32 -3.19 15.16 1.59
N THR A 33 -2.41 14.08 1.61
CA THR A 33 -1.85 13.47 0.40
C THR A 33 -2.69 12.31 -0.14
N PHE A 34 -3.30 11.54 0.76
CA PHE A 34 -4.12 10.36 0.42
C PHE A 34 -5.47 10.40 1.15
N PRO A 35 -6.27 11.47 0.98
CA PRO A 35 -7.51 11.65 1.73
C PRO A 35 -8.49 10.48 1.54
N GLU A 36 -8.55 9.87 0.35
CA GLU A 36 -9.42 8.74 0.05
C GLU A 36 -8.99 7.43 0.73
N ASP A 37 -7.71 7.29 1.11
CA ASP A 37 -7.17 6.08 1.74
C ASP A 37 -6.91 6.25 3.25
N ALA A 38 -6.92 7.50 3.74
CA ALA A 38 -6.54 7.85 5.10
C ALA A 38 -7.35 7.08 6.16
N ALA A 39 -8.65 6.95 5.97
CA ALA A 39 -9.52 6.25 6.92
C ALA A 39 -9.22 4.75 6.96
N ALA A 40 -8.98 4.12 5.81
CA ALA A 40 -8.64 2.70 5.71
C ALA A 40 -7.25 2.40 6.31
N ILE A 41 -6.26 3.24 6.04
CA ILE A 41 -4.91 3.11 6.60
C ILE A 41 -4.93 3.29 8.13
N ARG A 42 -5.70 4.26 8.62
CA ARG A 42 -5.87 4.44 10.07
C ARG A 42 -6.53 3.22 10.70
N TRP A 43 -7.58 2.69 10.07
CA TRP A 43 -8.23 1.48 10.54
C TRP A 43 -7.25 0.29 10.63
N LEU A 44 -6.40 0.09 9.63
CA LEU A 44 -5.37 -0.95 9.65
C LEU A 44 -4.41 -0.74 10.83
N ASN A 45 -3.93 0.48 11.08
CA ASN A 45 -3.04 0.80 12.20
C ASN A 45 -3.67 0.54 13.58
N GLU A 46 -4.99 0.71 13.70
CA GLU A 46 -5.70 0.56 14.98
C GLU A 46 -6.15 -0.88 15.25
N HIS A 47 -6.46 -1.66 14.22
CA HIS A 47 -7.14 -2.94 14.37
C HIS A 47 -6.28 -4.16 13.98
N VAL A 48 -5.21 -3.96 13.22
CA VAL A 48 -4.34 -5.05 12.81
C VAL A 48 -3.15 -5.17 13.75
N THR A 49 -2.91 -6.38 14.23
CA THR A 49 -1.78 -6.68 15.13
C THR A 49 -0.82 -7.67 14.49
N GLY A 50 0.46 -7.58 14.86
CA GLY A 50 1.52 -8.37 14.22
C GLY A 50 1.86 -7.82 12.83
N ASP A 51 2.47 -8.66 11.99
CA ASP A 51 3.00 -8.28 10.68
C ASP A 51 2.32 -9.07 9.54
N PRO A 52 0.98 -9.08 9.43
CA PRO A 52 0.33 -9.77 8.32
C PRO A 52 0.58 -9.05 7.01
N VAL A 53 0.71 -9.83 5.92
CA VAL A 53 0.91 -9.27 4.59
C VAL A 53 -0.36 -8.58 4.11
N VAL A 54 -0.22 -7.32 3.70
CA VAL A 54 -1.25 -6.55 2.99
C VAL A 54 -0.94 -6.52 1.49
N LEU A 55 -1.92 -6.82 0.66
CA LEU A 55 -1.83 -6.66 -0.78
C LEU A 55 -2.33 -5.26 -1.15
N GLU A 56 -1.54 -4.51 -1.86
CA GLU A 56 -1.85 -3.22 -2.48
C GLU A 56 -1.25 -3.13 -3.88
N ALA A 57 -1.64 -2.15 -4.68
CA ALA A 57 -1.08 -1.96 -6.00
C ALA A 57 0.38 -1.51 -5.91
N ASN A 58 1.27 -2.24 -6.60
CA ASN A 58 2.68 -1.89 -6.70
C ASN A 58 2.93 -0.83 -7.77
N GLY A 59 4.02 -0.10 -7.68
CA GLY A 59 4.40 0.91 -8.67
C GLY A 59 5.90 1.19 -8.72
N ASP A 60 6.26 2.24 -9.46
CA ASP A 60 7.64 2.70 -9.52
C ASP A 60 8.04 3.43 -8.24
N SER A 61 9.35 3.55 -8.05
CA SER A 61 9.92 4.30 -6.93
C SER A 61 9.47 5.75 -6.93
N TYR A 62 9.23 6.29 -5.75
CA TYR A 62 8.75 7.66 -5.53
C TYR A 62 7.36 7.96 -6.12
N SER A 63 6.57 6.92 -6.38
CA SER A 63 5.16 7.07 -6.75
C SER A 63 4.23 6.96 -5.52
N ASP A 64 2.95 7.22 -5.73
CA ASP A 64 1.91 7.10 -4.68
C ASP A 64 1.48 5.65 -4.41
N TYR A 65 2.12 4.69 -5.06
CA TYR A 65 1.93 3.27 -4.78
C TYR A 65 2.71 2.84 -3.53
N GLU A 66 2.33 1.71 -2.93
CA GLU A 66 2.84 1.20 -1.65
C GLU A 66 2.61 2.14 -0.46
N ARG A 67 1.64 3.02 -0.57
CA ARG A 67 1.25 3.96 0.48
C ARG A 67 0.67 3.27 1.72
N VAL A 68 0.01 2.12 1.52
CA VAL A 68 -0.57 1.36 2.63
C VAL A 68 0.54 0.74 3.47
N SER A 69 1.46 -0.02 2.87
CA SER A 69 2.59 -0.61 3.58
C SER A 69 3.52 0.45 4.19
N ALA A 70 3.78 1.55 3.47
CA ALA A 70 4.62 2.65 3.96
C ALA A 70 4.03 3.34 5.21
N MET A 71 2.69 3.50 5.27
CA MET A 71 2.01 4.22 6.35
C MET A 71 1.56 3.31 7.51
N THR A 72 1.52 2.00 7.30
CA THR A 72 1.15 1.03 8.33
C THR A 72 2.35 0.26 8.89
N GLY A 73 3.46 0.18 8.14
CA GLY A 73 4.58 -0.72 8.43
C GLY A 73 4.28 -2.19 8.14
N LEU A 74 3.11 -2.52 7.61
CA LEU A 74 2.77 -3.89 7.23
C LEU A 74 3.55 -4.33 5.98
N PRO A 75 4.05 -5.58 5.94
CA PRO A 75 4.71 -6.09 4.74
C PRO A 75 3.72 -6.20 3.57
N THR A 76 4.20 -5.92 2.36
CA THR A 76 3.45 -6.12 1.12
C THR A 76 4.12 -7.16 0.21
N VAL A 77 3.41 -7.60 -0.84
CA VAL A 77 3.92 -8.64 -1.76
C VAL A 77 5.07 -8.11 -2.61
N LEU A 78 4.98 -6.88 -3.07
CA LEU A 78 6.00 -6.21 -3.86
C LEU A 78 6.06 -4.74 -3.47
N GLY A 79 7.26 -4.28 -3.11
CA GLY A 79 7.56 -2.87 -2.87
C GLY A 79 7.85 -2.08 -4.15
N TRP A 80 8.41 -0.90 -4.03
CA TRP A 80 8.80 -0.10 -5.18
C TRP A 80 9.78 -0.86 -6.08
N TYR A 81 9.36 -1.12 -7.30
CA TYR A 81 10.03 -2.00 -8.24
C TYR A 81 11.52 -1.68 -8.43
N VAL A 82 11.87 -0.42 -8.67
CA VAL A 82 13.27 -0.01 -8.91
C VAL A 82 14.11 -0.16 -7.63
N HIS A 83 13.56 0.15 -6.47
CA HIS A 83 14.27 -0.05 -5.20
C HIS A 83 14.54 -1.52 -4.93
N GLU A 84 13.53 -2.39 -5.10
CA GLU A 84 13.73 -3.83 -4.93
C GLU A 84 14.74 -4.39 -5.94
N TRP A 85 14.69 -3.94 -7.20
CA TRP A 85 15.67 -4.32 -8.21
C TRP A 85 17.10 -3.93 -7.82
N LEU A 86 17.32 -2.69 -7.38
CA LEU A 86 18.64 -2.22 -6.96
C LEU A 86 19.21 -3.03 -5.81
N TRP A 87 18.37 -3.50 -4.89
CA TRP A 87 18.80 -4.28 -3.73
C TRP A 87 18.98 -5.78 -4.03
N ARG A 88 18.12 -6.34 -4.88
CA ARG A 88 18.10 -7.79 -5.17
C ARG A 88 18.92 -8.17 -6.40
N GLY A 89 19.12 -7.25 -7.35
CA GLY A 89 19.87 -7.48 -8.59
C GLY A 89 19.18 -8.41 -9.61
N ASP A 90 17.99 -8.91 -9.31
CA ASP A 90 17.21 -9.82 -10.16
C ASP A 90 15.87 -9.20 -10.56
N THR A 91 15.71 -8.96 -11.87
CA THR A 91 14.47 -8.43 -12.43
C THR A 91 13.44 -9.53 -12.74
N GLY A 92 13.88 -10.78 -12.89
CA GLY A 92 12.99 -11.88 -13.23
C GLY A 92 11.95 -12.14 -12.15
N ALA A 93 12.41 -12.32 -10.91
CA ALA A 93 11.54 -12.55 -9.76
C ALA A 93 10.61 -11.35 -9.45
N LEU A 94 11.08 -10.13 -9.72
CA LEU A 94 10.25 -8.92 -9.51
C LEU A 94 9.16 -8.80 -10.57
N ASN A 95 9.47 -9.10 -11.83
CA ASN A 95 8.48 -9.13 -12.91
C ASN A 95 7.41 -10.21 -12.66
N GLU A 96 7.83 -11.39 -12.22
CA GLU A 96 6.90 -12.46 -11.85
C GLU A 96 5.96 -12.00 -10.73
N ARG A 97 6.49 -11.41 -9.66
CA ARG A 97 5.66 -10.89 -8.56
C ARG A 97 4.70 -9.78 -9.01
N ALA A 98 5.15 -8.86 -9.86
CA ALA A 98 4.29 -7.81 -10.39
C ALA A 98 3.12 -8.38 -11.19
N GLN A 99 3.39 -9.38 -12.06
CA GLN A 99 2.36 -10.09 -12.81
C GLN A 99 1.40 -10.88 -11.91
N GLU A 100 1.92 -11.49 -10.84
CA GLU A 100 1.10 -12.23 -9.88
C GLU A 100 0.22 -11.30 -9.04
N VAL A 101 0.71 -10.12 -8.65
CA VAL A 101 -0.11 -9.08 -8.00
C VAL A 101 -1.22 -8.61 -8.94
N GLU A 102 -0.91 -8.33 -10.20
CA GLU A 102 -1.92 -8.00 -11.20
C GLU A 102 -2.94 -9.13 -11.38
N ALA A 103 -2.47 -10.40 -11.46
CA ALA A 103 -3.34 -11.56 -11.59
C ALA A 103 -4.30 -11.71 -10.39
N ILE A 104 -3.87 -11.41 -9.17
CA ILE A 104 -4.77 -11.41 -8.01
C ILE A 104 -5.90 -10.38 -8.20
N TYR A 105 -5.60 -9.19 -8.69
CA TYR A 105 -6.61 -8.14 -8.85
C TYR A 105 -7.54 -8.36 -10.06
N THR A 106 -7.06 -8.99 -11.14
CA THR A 106 -7.78 -9.03 -12.43
C THR A 106 -8.34 -10.38 -12.83
N SER A 107 -7.85 -11.47 -12.24
CA SER A 107 -8.26 -12.83 -12.62
C SER A 107 -9.74 -13.09 -12.34
N THR A 108 -10.32 -13.95 -13.18
CA THR A 108 -11.65 -14.54 -12.96
C THR A 108 -11.57 -15.94 -12.33
N ASN A 109 -10.38 -16.52 -12.24
CA ASN A 109 -10.18 -17.86 -11.66
C ASN A 109 -9.88 -17.77 -10.17
N GLN A 110 -10.88 -18.03 -9.35
CA GLN A 110 -10.77 -17.96 -7.89
C GLN A 110 -9.71 -18.92 -7.32
N GLU A 111 -9.57 -20.12 -7.88
CA GLU A 111 -8.63 -21.11 -7.36
C GLU A 111 -7.16 -20.69 -7.58
N ASP A 112 -6.86 -20.08 -8.72
CA ASP A 112 -5.51 -19.60 -8.98
C ASP A 112 -5.19 -18.38 -8.11
N VAL A 113 -6.16 -17.49 -7.88
CA VAL A 113 -6.00 -16.37 -6.95
C VAL A 113 -5.76 -16.86 -5.52
N LYS A 114 -6.51 -17.85 -5.04
CA LYS A 114 -6.29 -18.44 -3.71
C LYS A 114 -4.86 -18.98 -3.55
N LYS A 115 -4.34 -19.71 -4.55
CA LYS A 115 -2.96 -20.20 -4.53
C LYS A 115 -1.94 -19.07 -4.42
N LEU A 116 -2.16 -17.96 -5.12
CA LEU A 116 -1.27 -16.80 -5.03
C LEU A 116 -1.36 -16.11 -3.66
N LEU A 117 -2.56 -15.96 -3.11
CA LEU A 117 -2.75 -15.43 -1.76
C LEU A 117 -2.08 -16.32 -0.69
N GLU A 118 -2.17 -17.64 -0.83
CA GLU A 118 -1.47 -18.61 0.02
C GLU A 118 0.06 -18.55 -0.17
N LYS A 119 0.54 -18.49 -1.42
CA LYS A 119 1.97 -18.35 -1.75
C LYS A 119 2.61 -17.17 -1.03
N TYR A 120 1.91 -16.04 -1.00
CA TYR A 120 2.39 -14.80 -0.39
C TYR A 120 1.89 -14.55 1.03
N GLN A 121 1.09 -15.48 1.57
CA GLN A 121 0.49 -15.35 2.91
C GLN A 121 -0.30 -14.04 3.10
N VAL A 122 -0.95 -13.57 2.03
CA VAL A 122 -1.73 -12.32 2.04
C VAL A 122 -2.92 -12.45 2.97
N ARG A 123 -2.99 -11.63 4.01
CA ARG A 123 -4.11 -11.61 4.97
C ARG A 123 -5.10 -10.51 4.69
N TYR A 124 -4.67 -9.41 4.12
CA TYR A 124 -5.53 -8.28 3.78
C TYR A 124 -5.33 -7.86 2.33
N ILE A 125 -6.41 -7.52 1.65
CA ILE A 125 -6.39 -6.94 0.31
C ILE A 125 -6.98 -5.53 0.42
N PHE A 126 -6.20 -4.56 0.01
CA PHE A 126 -6.61 -3.17 -0.07
C PHE A 126 -7.14 -2.85 -1.47
N VAL A 127 -8.28 -2.18 -1.55
CA VAL A 127 -8.85 -1.71 -2.81
C VAL A 127 -9.32 -0.28 -2.65
N GLY A 128 -8.60 0.62 -3.29
CA GLY A 128 -8.88 2.05 -3.33
C GLY A 128 -8.81 2.61 -4.74
N ALA A 129 -8.68 3.93 -4.85
CA ALA A 129 -8.63 4.61 -6.14
C ALA A 129 -7.43 4.18 -6.99
N ARG A 130 -6.26 3.97 -6.37
CA ARG A 130 -5.03 3.60 -7.08
C ARG A 130 -5.07 2.19 -7.65
N GLU A 131 -5.70 1.24 -6.96
CA GLU A 131 -5.92 -0.12 -7.45
C GLU A 131 -6.83 -0.10 -8.68
N ARG A 132 -7.90 0.68 -8.66
CA ARG A 132 -8.83 0.84 -9.80
C ARG A 132 -8.19 1.57 -10.98
N GLU A 133 -7.39 2.59 -10.70
CA GLU A 133 -6.65 3.33 -11.74
C GLU A 133 -5.64 2.41 -12.46
N LYS A 134 -4.89 1.62 -11.70
CA LYS A 134 -3.85 0.74 -12.23
C LYS A 134 -4.42 -0.46 -12.96
N TYR A 135 -5.39 -1.12 -12.38
CA TYR A 135 -5.93 -2.37 -12.89
C TYR A 135 -7.31 -2.14 -13.54
N ALA A 136 -7.30 -1.74 -14.82
CA ALA A 136 -8.54 -1.47 -15.56
C ALA A 136 -9.53 -2.66 -15.60
N ALA A 137 -9.01 -3.89 -15.44
CA ALA A 137 -9.79 -5.13 -15.37
C ALA A 137 -9.99 -5.63 -13.93
N LEU A 138 -9.92 -4.75 -12.93
CA LEU A 138 -10.12 -5.09 -11.52
C LEU A 138 -11.44 -5.85 -11.31
N ASN A 139 -11.35 -7.04 -10.73
CA ASN A 139 -12.50 -7.91 -10.51
C ASN A 139 -12.92 -7.90 -9.03
N GLU A 140 -13.56 -6.82 -8.61
CA GLU A 140 -13.97 -6.63 -7.21
C GLU A 140 -14.94 -7.72 -6.73
N SER A 141 -15.84 -8.19 -7.57
CA SER A 141 -16.80 -9.24 -7.19
C SER A 141 -16.09 -10.57 -6.88
N MET A 142 -15.06 -10.90 -7.63
CA MET A 142 -14.23 -12.08 -7.35
C MET A 142 -13.44 -11.87 -6.05
N LEU A 143 -12.80 -10.72 -5.88
CA LEU A 143 -12.06 -10.41 -4.64
C LEU A 143 -12.94 -10.52 -3.40
N GLN A 144 -14.14 -9.94 -3.43
CA GLN A 144 -15.10 -9.99 -2.32
C GLN A 144 -15.57 -11.42 -1.99
N SER A 145 -15.49 -12.35 -2.95
CA SER A 145 -15.79 -13.76 -2.68
C SER A 145 -14.68 -14.51 -1.94
N LEU A 146 -13.49 -13.92 -1.77
CA LEU A 146 -12.32 -14.54 -1.13
C LEU A 146 -12.26 -14.32 0.39
N GLY A 147 -13.11 -13.47 0.94
CA GLY A 147 -13.06 -13.16 2.36
C GLY A 147 -14.16 -12.21 2.81
N ASN A 148 -13.91 -11.53 3.91
CA ASN A 148 -14.86 -10.58 4.48
C ASN A 148 -14.34 -9.15 4.36
N ILE A 149 -15.20 -8.21 3.98
CA ILE A 149 -14.89 -6.79 4.06
C ILE A 149 -14.88 -6.41 5.55
N VAL A 150 -13.71 -5.99 6.04
CA VAL A 150 -13.51 -5.61 7.45
C VAL A 150 -13.50 -4.08 7.64
N PHE A 151 -13.30 -3.35 6.57
CA PHE A 151 -13.45 -1.90 6.52
C PHE A 151 -14.01 -1.49 5.17
N SER A 152 -14.91 -0.52 5.13
CA SER A 152 -15.35 0.14 3.90
C SER A 152 -15.74 1.59 4.17
N ASP A 153 -15.39 2.46 3.24
CA ASP A 153 -15.81 3.85 3.20
C ASP A 153 -16.57 4.12 1.90
N GLU A 154 -17.83 4.46 2.02
CA GLU A 154 -18.71 4.70 0.86
C GLU A 154 -18.34 5.99 0.10
N GLN A 155 -17.75 6.98 0.78
CA GLN A 155 -17.40 8.25 0.17
C GLN A 155 -16.21 8.11 -0.78
N SER A 156 -15.15 7.43 -0.34
CA SER A 156 -13.95 7.17 -1.13
C SER A 156 -14.05 5.88 -1.95
N GLN A 157 -15.06 5.05 -1.68
CA GLN A 157 -15.22 3.70 -2.21
C GLN A 157 -14.01 2.79 -1.89
N THR A 158 -13.24 3.12 -0.85
CA THR A 158 -12.10 2.34 -0.41
C THR A 158 -12.56 1.26 0.56
N TYR A 159 -12.04 0.04 0.40
CA TYR A 159 -12.30 -1.03 1.37
C TYR A 159 -11.07 -1.90 1.62
N VAL A 160 -11.09 -2.56 2.76
CA VAL A 160 -10.11 -3.58 3.16
C VAL A 160 -10.84 -4.91 3.32
N LEU A 161 -10.34 -5.93 2.63
CA LEU A 161 -10.86 -7.28 2.69
C LEU A 161 -9.89 -8.16 3.48
N GLN A 162 -10.40 -8.88 4.47
CA GLN A 162 -9.65 -9.93 5.17
C GLN A 162 -9.87 -11.27 4.48
N VAL A 163 -8.78 -11.88 4.00
CA VAL A 163 -8.81 -13.16 3.29
C VAL A 163 -9.19 -14.29 4.23
N ALA A 164 -10.15 -15.11 3.81
CA ALA A 164 -10.54 -16.33 4.51
C ALA A 164 -9.70 -17.52 3.99
N PHE A 165 -8.77 -18.01 4.80
CA PHE A 165 -8.07 -19.27 4.51
C PHE A 165 -8.88 -20.44 5.03
N SER A 166 -9.05 -21.48 4.20
CA SER A 166 -9.67 -22.74 4.61
C SER A 166 -8.72 -23.49 5.55
N GLY A 167 -8.93 -23.38 6.88
CA GLY A 167 -8.13 -24.16 7.83
C GLY A 167 -7.67 -23.45 9.11
N GLN A 168 -8.27 -22.36 9.50
CA GLN A 168 -8.16 -21.81 10.86
C GLN A 168 -9.49 -21.79 11.56
#